data_c9ff56a41ea90308d523337ae59e47b8
#
_entry.id   c9ff56a41ea90308d523337ae59e47b8
#
_cell.length_a   1.000
_cell.length_b   1.000
_cell.length_c   1.000
_cell.angle_alpha   90.00
_cell.angle_beta   90.00
_cell.angle_gamma   90.00
#
_symmetry.space_group_name_H-M   'P 1'
#
loop_
_entity.id
_entity.type
_entity.pdbx_description
1 polymer ?
#
loop_
_entity_poly.entity_id
_entity_poly.type
_entity_poly.pdbx_seq_one_letter_code
_entity_poly.pdbx_strand_id
1 'polypeptide(L)'
;MEKWLSFDIKCPKGYDEIISSILYDLGIENLQIDDYQDVLDFKKDQPYWVVIDDEDFTPHDNVIIKAFYEDDKVNYEEIEAKINEFSINNKIDVQISKNKEIEDMDWANEWKKYYEPFYIGNILIKPSWIEIDETDHTVLEINPGMAFGTGLHETTNLCIEQLQQLQLDNKSVLDIGCGSGILSVASSKLGAKEVFATDIDPLAVEATLDNAELNKISNIKAVEGSLLDKVDKKYDVVIANFLLNVLDILIPDLPKAIENDRIFI
;
A
#
# COMPACT_ATOMS: atom_id res chain seq x y z
N MET A 1 -18.84 -18.36 -5.46
CA MET A 1 -17.47 -17.90 -5.12
C MET A 1 -16.58 -18.41 -6.22
N GLU A 2 -15.90 -17.50 -6.90
CA GLU A 2 -14.98 -17.84 -7.97
C GLU A 2 -13.77 -18.51 -7.35
N LYS A 3 -13.42 -19.70 -7.82
CA LYS A 3 -12.34 -20.51 -7.28
C LYS A 3 -11.08 -20.21 -8.07
N TRP A 4 -10.10 -19.62 -7.42
CA TRP A 4 -8.80 -19.32 -8.02
C TRP A 4 -7.82 -20.46 -7.79
N LEU A 5 -7.12 -20.84 -8.84
CA LEU A 5 -6.07 -21.83 -8.84
C LEU A 5 -4.75 -21.19 -9.25
N SER A 6 -3.64 -21.81 -8.87
CA SER A 6 -2.33 -21.39 -9.34
C SER A 6 -1.44 -22.57 -9.70
N PHE A 7 -0.44 -22.27 -10.51
CA PHE A 7 0.67 -23.17 -10.79
C PHE A 7 1.96 -22.36 -10.98
N ASP A 8 3.09 -23.01 -10.73
CA ASP A 8 4.40 -22.41 -10.92
C ASP A 8 5.09 -23.05 -12.11
N ILE A 9 5.76 -22.24 -12.93
CA ILE A 9 6.65 -22.67 -13.99
C ILE A 9 8.05 -22.20 -13.65
N LYS A 10 8.98 -23.15 -13.54
CA LYS A 10 10.40 -22.87 -13.38
C LYS A 10 11.11 -23.07 -14.70
N CYS A 11 11.75 -22.02 -15.23
CA CYS A 11 12.43 -22.05 -16.51
C CYS A 11 13.83 -21.40 -16.45
N PRO A 12 14.74 -21.72 -17.39
CA PRO A 12 15.99 -20.99 -17.52
C PRO A 12 15.76 -19.53 -17.88
N LYS A 13 16.67 -18.64 -17.46
CA LYS A 13 16.65 -17.21 -17.81
C LYS A 13 16.55 -16.96 -19.31
N GLY A 14 15.76 -15.95 -19.69
CA GLY A 14 15.53 -15.53 -21.07
C GLY A 14 14.44 -16.31 -21.81
N TYR A 15 13.76 -17.25 -21.15
CA TYR A 15 12.61 -17.97 -21.69
C TYR A 15 11.29 -17.54 -21.04
N ASP A 16 11.35 -16.72 -20.01
CA ASP A 16 10.22 -16.22 -19.25
C ASP A 16 9.25 -15.39 -20.08
N GLU A 17 9.74 -14.49 -20.93
CA GLU A 17 8.89 -13.69 -21.84
C GLU A 17 8.13 -14.58 -22.84
N ILE A 18 8.79 -15.59 -23.40
CA ILE A 18 8.16 -16.50 -24.39
C ILE A 18 7.13 -17.38 -23.70
N ILE A 19 7.46 -17.92 -22.52
CA ILE A 19 6.55 -18.74 -21.74
C ILE A 19 5.33 -17.90 -21.30
N SER A 20 5.55 -16.66 -20.85
CA SER A 20 4.48 -15.72 -20.51
C SER A 20 3.56 -15.46 -21.71
N SER A 21 4.12 -15.29 -22.92
CA SER A 21 3.32 -15.12 -24.14
C SER A 21 2.47 -16.36 -24.43
N ILE A 22 3.01 -17.57 -24.24
CA ILE A 22 2.23 -18.82 -24.39
C ILE A 22 1.07 -18.87 -23.39
N LEU A 23 1.31 -18.43 -22.16
CA LEU A 23 0.27 -18.39 -21.12
C LEU A 23 -0.83 -17.37 -21.45
N TYR A 24 -0.47 -16.18 -21.94
CA TYR A 24 -1.44 -15.18 -22.42
C TYR A 24 -2.30 -15.71 -23.57
N ASP A 25 -1.69 -16.41 -24.52
CA ASP A 25 -2.42 -17.04 -25.64
C ASP A 25 -3.40 -18.12 -25.17
N LEU A 26 -3.16 -18.71 -24.00
CA LEU A 26 -4.03 -19.70 -23.34
C LEU A 26 -5.05 -19.06 -22.37
N GLY A 27 -5.12 -17.73 -22.32
CA GLY A 27 -6.10 -16.99 -21.54
C GLY A 27 -5.71 -16.77 -20.08
N ILE A 28 -4.42 -16.91 -19.74
CA ILE A 28 -3.91 -16.59 -18.41
C ILE A 28 -3.30 -15.19 -18.43
N GLU A 29 -3.98 -14.25 -17.80
CA GLU A 29 -3.57 -12.84 -17.78
C GLU A 29 -2.83 -12.45 -16.50
N ASN A 30 -2.99 -13.21 -15.41
CA ASN A 30 -2.42 -12.89 -14.12
C ASN A 30 -1.15 -13.70 -13.88
N LEU A 31 0.00 -13.07 -14.12
CA LEU A 31 1.32 -13.66 -13.95
C LEU A 31 2.13 -12.84 -12.93
N GLN A 32 2.86 -13.56 -12.08
CA GLN A 32 3.92 -13.00 -11.25
C GLN A 32 5.24 -13.64 -11.68
N ILE A 33 6.22 -12.83 -12.04
CA ILE A 33 7.55 -13.29 -12.46
C ILE A 33 8.52 -13.01 -11.32
N ASP A 34 9.26 -14.05 -10.89
CA ASP A 34 10.30 -13.98 -9.89
C ASP A 34 11.64 -14.33 -10.56
N ASP A 35 12.43 -13.31 -10.88
CA ASP A 35 13.81 -13.40 -11.33
C ASP A 35 14.74 -12.79 -10.29
N TYR A 36 15.58 -13.60 -9.66
CA TYR A 36 16.54 -13.11 -8.68
C TYR A 36 17.50 -12.05 -9.26
N GLN A 37 17.70 -12.00 -10.57
CA GLN A 37 18.50 -10.95 -11.21
C GLN A 37 17.85 -9.57 -11.05
N ASP A 38 16.53 -9.48 -11.12
CA ASP A 38 15.82 -8.21 -10.92
C ASP A 38 16.09 -7.66 -9.52
N VAL A 39 16.15 -8.53 -8.51
CA VAL A 39 16.52 -8.16 -7.14
C VAL A 39 17.95 -7.62 -7.08
N LEU A 40 18.89 -8.30 -7.77
CA LEU A 40 20.30 -7.86 -7.81
C LEU A 40 20.46 -6.53 -8.55
N ASP A 41 19.73 -6.32 -9.63
CA ASP A 41 19.79 -5.08 -10.39
C ASP A 41 19.09 -3.94 -9.64
N PHE A 42 17.97 -4.22 -9.01
CA PHE A 42 17.32 -3.27 -8.10
C PHE A 42 18.25 -2.84 -6.95
N LYS A 43 18.97 -3.78 -6.31
CA LYS A 43 19.95 -3.47 -5.26
C LYS A 43 21.08 -2.56 -5.73
N LYS A 44 21.55 -2.69 -6.98
CA LYS A 44 22.65 -1.87 -7.53
C LYS A 44 22.24 -0.40 -7.73
N ASP A 45 20.96 -0.18 -8.10
CA ASP A 45 20.45 1.14 -8.44
C ASP A 45 19.88 1.90 -7.23
N GLN A 46 19.80 1.24 -6.06
CA GLN A 46 19.28 1.87 -4.85
C GLN A 46 20.29 2.77 -4.15
N PRO A 47 19.85 3.89 -3.56
CA PRO A 47 20.67 4.70 -2.70
C PRO A 47 21.16 3.90 -1.48
N TYR A 48 22.34 4.24 -0.96
CA TYR A 48 23.01 3.51 0.13
C TYR A 48 22.22 3.41 1.45
N TRP A 49 21.14 4.19 1.61
CA TRP A 49 20.26 4.15 2.79
C TRP A 49 19.08 3.17 2.64
N VAL A 50 18.90 2.54 1.48
CA VAL A 50 17.89 1.51 1.30
C VAL A 50 18.48 0.19 1.78
N VAL A 51 17.96 -0.31 2.90
CA VAL A 51 18.33 -1.63 3.44
C VAL A 51 17.35 -2.64 2.85
N ILE A 52 17.88 -3.58 2.08
CA ILE A 52 17.12 -4.73 1.57
C ILE A 52 17.65 -5.94 2.33
N ASP A 53 16.79 -6.60 3.09
CA ASP A 53 17.20 -7.79 3.84
C ASP A 53 17.46 -8.95 2.88
N ASP A 54 18.65 -9.54 2.98
CA ASP A 54 19.03 -10.67 2.12
C ASP A 54 18.29 -11.96 2.50
N GLU A 55 17.70 -12.02 3.69
CA GLU A 55 16.90 -13.17 4.14
C GLU A 55 15.55 -13.28 3.43
N ASP A 56 15.05 -12.18 2.88
CA ASP A 56 13.76 -12.15 2.15
C ASP A 56 13.85 -12.76 0.74
N PHE A 57 15.07 -12.96 0.23
CA PHE A 57 15.26 -13.42 -1.15
C PHE A 57 16.15 -14.68 -1.21
N THR A 58 15.59 -15.75 -1.70
CA THR A 58 16.33 -17.00 -1.92
C THR A 58 17.02 -16.95 -3.29
N PRO A 59 18.37 -16.95 -3.37
CA PRO A 59 19.08 -16.97 -4.64
C PRO A 59 18.73 -18.19 -5.48
N HIS A 60 18.39 -17.97 -6.75
CA HIS A 60 18.15 -19.05 -7.72
C HIS A 60 18.58 -18.65 -9.14
N ASP A 61 18.98 -19.65 -9.92
CA ASP A 61 19.50 -19.44 -11.28
C ASP A 61 18.40 -19.51 -12.36
N ASN A 62 17.16 -19.82 -11.97
CA ASN A 62 16.03 -19.94 -12.87
C ASN A 62 15.04 -18.80 -12.62
N VAL A 63 14.19 -18.54 -13.61
CA VAL A 63 13.02 -17.68 -13.42
C VAL A 63 11.83 -18.53 -12.99
N ILE A 64 11.05 -18.05 -12.04
CA ILE A 64 9.81 -18.69 -11.58
C ILE A 64 8.64 -17.82 -12.03
N ILE A 65 7.75 -18.37 -12.85
CA ILE A 65 6.52 -17.73 -13.28
C ILE A 65 5.38 -18.36 -12.48
N LYS A 66 4.72 -17.58 -11.64
CA LYS A 66 3.49 -17.98 -10.94
C LYS A 66 2.30 -17.50 -11.74
N ALA A 67 1.45 -18.43 -12.15
CA ALA A 67 0.25 -18.14 -12.91
C ALA A 67 -0.99 -18.35 -12.05
N PHE A 68 -1.94 -17.41 -12.13
CA PHE A 68 -3.20 -17.44 -11.39
C PHE A 68 -4.37 -17.43 -12.37
N TYR A 69 -5.36 -18.30 -12.16
CA TYR A 69 -6.49 -18.46 -13.07
C TYR A 69 -7.74 -18.94 -12.33
N GLU A 70 -8.91 -18.66 -12.90
CA GLU A 70 -10.19 -19.18 -12.41
C GLU A 70 -10.40 -20.63 -12.90
N ASP A 71 -10.84 -21.53 -12.01
CA ASP A 71 -10.92 -22.99 -12.24
C ASP A 71 -11.76 -23.39 -13.48
N ASP A 72 -12.78 -22.58 -13.82
CA ASP A 72 -13.69 -22.85 -14.93
C ASP A 72 -13.30 -22.21 -16.28
N LYS A 73 -12.27 -21.35 -16.29
CA LYS A 73 -11.86 -20.58 -17.48
C LYS A 73 -10.69 -21.19 -18.24
N VAL A 74 -9.88 -22.04 -17.59
CA VAL A 74 -8.62 -22.50 -18.16
C VAL A 74 -8.43 -24.00 -18.00
N ASN A 75 -7.97 -24.65 -19.07
CA ASN A 75 -7.64 -26.06 -19.06
C ASN A 75 -6.16 -26.29 -18.70
N TYR A 76 -5.88 -26.65 -17.44
CA TYR A 76 -4.52 -26.90 -16.97
C TYR A 76 -3.79 -28.00 -17.77
N GLU A 77 -4.47 -29.07 -18.20
CA GLU A 77 -3.84 -30.14 -18.97
C GLU A 77 -3.35 -29.65 -20.35
N GLU A 78 -4.05 -28.71 -20.96
CA GLU A 78 -3.64 -28.07 -22.21
C GLU A 78 -2.42 -27.19 -22.01
N ILE A 79 -2.36 -26.47 -20.90
CA ILE A 79 -1.19 -25.65 -20.53
C ILE A 79 0.03 -26.54 -20.34
N GLU A 80 -0.10 -27.58 -19.51
CA GLU A 80 0.98 -28.50 -19.21
C GLU A 80 1.51 -29.16 -20.50
N ALA A 81 0.61 -29.56 -21.40
CA ALA A 81 0.99 -30.14 -22.69
C ALA A 81 1.78 -29.14 -23.55
N LYS A 82 1.33 -27.90 -23.68
CA LYS A 82 2.00 -26.87 -24.47
C LYS A 82 3.35 -26.46 -23.89
N ILE A 83 3.45 -26.32 -22.57
CA ILE A 83 4.73 -25.99 -21.91
C ILE A 83 5.71 -27.13 -22.06
N ASN A 84 5.28 -28.37 -21.93
CA ASN A 84 6.14 -29.56 -22.16
C ASN A 84 6.58 -29.67 -23.62
N GLU A 85 5.68 -29.42 -24.59
CA GLU A 85 6.05 -29.36 -26.01
C GLU A 85 7.09 -28.28 -26.28
N PHE A 86 6.93 -27.09 -25.70
CA PHE A 86 7.89 -26.00 -25.81
C PHE A 86 9.26 -26.38 -25.23
N SER A 87 9.26 -26.98 -24.03
CA SER A 87 10.49 -27.48 -23.36
C SER A 87 11.25 -28.47 -24.26
N ILE A 88 10.56 -29.47 -24.83
CA ILE A 88 11.17 -30.48 -25.71
C ILE A 88 11.72 -29.85 -26.98
N ASN A 89 10.94 -28.99 -27.65
CA ASN A 89 11.31 -28.38 -28.93
C ASN A 89 12.56 -27.46 -28.79
N ASN A 90 12.68 -26.78 -27.66
CA ASN A 90 13.80 -25.88 -27.37
C ASN A 90 14.97 -26.55 -26.63
N LYS A 91 14.81 -27.84 -26.22
CA LYS A 91 15.81 -28.62 -25.46
C LYS A 91 16.22 -27.90 -24.15
N ILE A 92 15.27 -27.35 -23.45
CA ILE A 92 15.44 -26.68 -22.16
C ILE A 92 14.71 -27.46 -21.06
N ASP A 93 15.18 -27.31 -19.83
CA ASP A 93 14.50 -27.86 -18.65
C ASP A 93 13.47 -26.86 -18.14
N VAL A 94 12.19 -27.18 -18.33
CA VAL A 94 11.06 -26.41 -17.79
C VAL A 94 10.26 -27.33 -16.88
N GLN A 95 10.05 -26.90 -15.64
CA GLN A 95 9.29 -27.64 -14.65
C GLN A 95 7.98 -26.90 -14.40
N ILE A 96 6.86 -27.59 -14.52
CA ILE A 96 5.55 -27.07 -14.15
C ILE A 96 5.02 -27.82 -12.93
N SER A 97 4.53 -27.10 -11.94
CA SER A 97 4.00 -27.67 -10.71
C SER A 97 2.65 -27.04 -10.40
N LYS A 98 1.61 -27.86 -10.34
CA LYS A 98 0.28 -27.42 -9.91
C LYS A 98 0.30 -27.19 -8.41
N ASN A 99 0.00 -25.97 -8.01
CA ASN A 99 -0.17 -25.65 -6.60
C ASN A 99 -1.55 -26.17 -6.15
N LYS A 100 -1.69 -26.47 -4.87
CA LYS A 100 -3.00 -26.80 -4.27
C LYS A 100 -3.96 -25.64 -4.52
N GLU A 101 -5.28 -25.95 -4.56
CA GLU A 101 -6.31 -24.93 -4.52
C GLU A 101 -5.86 -23.78 -3.63
N ILE A 102 -5.84 -22.60 -4.19
CA ILE A 102 -5.87 -21.42 -3.36
C ILE A 102 -7.31 -21.47 -2.82
N GLU A 103 -7.53 -22.19 -1.71
CA GLU A 103 -8.67 -21.86 -0.86
C GLU A 103 -8.60 -20.36 -0.77
N ASP A 104 -9.73 -19.64 -0.97
CA ASP A 104 -9.76 -18.19 -0.84
C ASP A 104 -8.70 -17.77 0.19
N MET A 105 -7.44 -17.77 -0.24
CA MET A 105 -6.38 -17.17 0.55
C MET A 105 -6.76 -15.73 0.42
N ASP A 106 -7.48 -15.29 1.42
CA ASP A 106 -7.91 -13.95 1.66
C ASP A 106 -6.66 -13.08 1.68
N TRP A 107 -6.06 -12.90 0.49
CA TRP A 107 -4.91 -12.03 0.29
C TRP A 107 -5.19 -10.66 0.90
N ALA A 108 -6.48 -10.28 0.90
CA ALA A 108 -6.95 -9.13 1.61
C ALA A 108 -6.75 -9.24 3.14
N ASN A 109 -6.56 -10.44 3.68
CA ASN A 109 -6.44 -10.64 5.13
C ASN A 109 -5.13 -11.31 5.58
N GLU A 110 -4.32 -11.90 4.66
CA GLU A 110 -3.03 -12.50 5.04
C GLU A 110 -2.07 -11.47 5.66
N TRP A 111 -1.95 -10.28 5.09
CA TRP A 111 -1.13 -9.20 5.65
C TRP A 111 -1.60 -8.75 7.03
N LYS A 112 -2.89 -8.95 7.37
CA LYS A 112 -3.44 -8.63 8.71
C LYS A 112 -2.76 -9.42 9.83
N LYS A 113 -2.24 -10.61 9.54
CA LYS A 113 -1.55 -11.46 10.53
C LYS A 113 -0.20 -10.89 10.96
N TYR A 114 0.39 -10.05 10.13
CA TYR A 114 1.72 -9.45 10.35
C TYR A 114 1.62 -8.01 10.85
N TYR A 115 0.41 -7.47 10.94
CA TYR A 115 0.22 -6.10 11.40
C TYR A 115 0.06 -6.09 12.92
N GLU A 116 1.10 -5.66 13.62
CA GLU A 116 1.11 -5.52 15.06
C GLU A 116 0.79 -4.06 15.49
N PRO A 117 0.12 -3.85 16.65
CA PRO A 117 -0.02 -2.51 17.22
C PRO A 117 1.34 -1.90 17.54
N PHE A 118 1.49 -0.61 17.30
CA PHE A 118 2.73 0.10 17.57
C PHE A 118 2.47 1.49 18.13
N TYR A 119 3.50 2.07 18.75
CA TYR A 119 3.41 3.38 19.39
C TYR A 119 4.16 4.43 18.61
N ILE A 120 3.54 5.60 18.48
CA ILE A 120 4.21 6.83 18.05
C ILE A 120 4.00 7.86 19.16
N GLY A 121 5.00 8.08 19.98
CA GLY A 121 4.85 8.91 21.18
C GLY A 121 3.75 8.40 22.10
N ASN A 122 2.73 9.23 22.36
CA ASN A 122 1.59 8.89 23.21
C ASN A 122 0.39 8.32 22.44
N ILE A 123 0.53 8.07 21.14
CA ILE A 123 -0.52 7.47 20.32
C ILE A 123 -0.20 6.00 20.09
N LEU A 124 -1.13 5.13 20.46
CA LEU A 124 -1.14 3.71 20.09
C LEU A 124 -1.92 3.55 18.79
N ILE A 125 -1.25 3.15 17.73
CA ILE A 125 -1.86 2.80 16.46
C ILE A 125 -2.11 1.30 16.43
N LYS A 126 -3.35 0.93 16.16
CA LYS A 126 -3.75 -0.47 16.03
C LYS A 126 -4.73 -0.69 14.90
N PRO A 127 -4.73 -1.86 14.28
CA PRO A 127 -5.78 -2.25 13.35
C PRO A 127 -7.10 -2.52 14.10
N SER A 128 -8.21 -2.40 13.38
CA SER A 128 -9.55 -2.57 13.95
C SER A 128 -9.82 -3.98 14.51
N TRP A 129 -9.16 -5.00 13.97
CA TRP A 129 -9.35 -6.40 14.35
C TRP A 129 -8.51 -6.86 15.55
N ILE A 130 -7.64 -6.01 16.09
CA ILE A 130 -6.86 -6.34 17.30
C ILE A 130 -7.51 -5.66 18.51
N GLU A 131 -7.89 -6.46 19.48
CA GLU A 131 -8.32 -5.97 20.78
C GLU A 131 -7.10 -5.65 21.65
N ILE A 132 -7.19 -4.61 22.45
CA ILE A 132 -6.15 -4.22 23.41
C ILE A 132 -6.78 -4.04 24.78
N ASP A 133 -5.96 -4.25 25.80
CA ASP A 133 -6.34 -3.90 27.17
C ASP A 133 -6.51 -2.39 27.35
N GLU A 134 -7.15 -1.98 28.47
CA GLU A 134 -7.26 -0.56 28.82
C GLU A 134 -5.88 0.10 28.86
N THR A 135 -5.76 1.29 28.27
CA THR A 135 -4.52 2.04 28.17
C THR A 135 -4.76 3.54 28.40
N ASP A 136 -3.76 4.21 28.97
CA ASP A 136 -3.75 5.67 29.15
C ASP A 136 -3.33 6.40 27.86
N HIS A 137 -2.93 5.67 26.81
CA HIS A 137 -2.55 6.22 25.52
C HIS A 137 -3.77 6.61 24.66
N THR A 138 -3.59 7.59 23.80
CA THR A 138 -4.58 7.89 22.76
C THR A 138 -4.58 6.76 21.73
N VAL A 139 -5.67 6.02 21.65
CA VAL A 139 -5.79 4.92 20.69
C VAL A 139 -6.31 5.44 19.35
N LEU A 140 -5.58 5.15 18.30
CA LEU A 140 -5.93 5.39 16.91
C LEU A 140 -6.15 4.05 16.21
N GLU A 141 -7.39 3.75 15.87
CA GLU A 141 -7.73 2.57 15.10
C GLU A 141 -7.61 2.88 13.62
N ILE A 142 -6.93 2.02 12.87
CA ILE A 142 -6.76 2.15 11.43
C ILE A 142 -7.15 0.86 10.72
N ASN A 143 -7.87 0.98 9.64
CA ASN A 143 -8.00 -0.08 8.65
C ASN A 143 -7.19 0.36 7.43
N PRO A 144 -5.96 -0.12 7.26
CA PRO A 144 -5.09 0.37 6.20
C PRO A 144 -5.60 0.04 4.79
N GLY A 145 -6.45 -0.98 4.65
CA GLY A 145 -7.05 -1.34 3.36
C GLY A 145 -6.01 -1.44 2.22
N MET A 146 -6.43 -1.07 1.01
CA MET A 146 -5.55 -0.91 -0.16
C MET A 146 -5.04 0.53 -0.34
N ALA A 147 -5.48 1.47 0.49
CA ALA A 147 -5.03 2.85 0.45
C ALA A 147 -3.62 3.00 1.05
N PHE A 148 -2.81 3.90 0.48
CA PHE A 148 -1.50 4.22 1.01
C PHE A 148 -1.62 4.87 2.40
N GLY A 149 -0.64 4.61 3.29
CA GLY A 149 -0.61 5.23 4.62
C GLY A 149 -1.00 4.26 5.75
N THR A 150 -0.33 3.10 5.82
CA THR A 150 -0.51 2.11 6.90
C THR A 150 -0.03 2.62 8.28
N GLY A 151 0.66 3.76 8.31
CA GLY A 151 1.30 4.29 9.51
C GLY A 151 2.70 3.72 9.80
N LEU A 152 3.12 2.69 9.09
CA LEU A 152 4.43 2.06 9.30
C LEU A 152 5.58 2.84 8.66
N HIS A 153 5.30 3.74 7.71
CA HIS A 153 6.34 4.51 7.05
C HIS A 153 6.91 5.60 7.97
N GLU A 154 8.22 5.77 7.97
CA GLU A 154 8.94 6.71 8.82
C GLU A 154 8.44 8.17 8.69
N THR A 155 8.07 8.61 7.48
CA THR A 155 7.54 9.96 7.26
C THR A 155 6.20 10.17 7.95
N THR A 156 5.32 9.15 7.97
CA THR A 156 4.04 9.20 8.69
C THR A 156 4.30 9.31 10.20
N ASN A 157 5.27 8.55 10.72
CA ASN A 157 5.66 8.61 12.12
C ASN A 157 6.14 10.02 12.50
N LEU A 158 7.03 10.61 11.70
CA LEU A 158 7.53 11.97 11.91
C LEU A 158 6.41 13.02 11.90
N CYS A 159 5.45 12.92 10.96
CA CYS A 159 4.29 13.81 10.93
C CYS A 159 3.45 13.68 12.22
N ILE A 160 3.18 12.46 12.68
CA ILE A 160 2.41 12.22 13.92
C ILE A 160 3.18 12.73 15.14
N GLU A 161 4.49 12.54 15.21
CA GLU A 161 5.33 13.10 16.28
C GLU A 161 5.27 14.60 16.30
N GLN A 162 5.34 15.27 15.14
CA GLN A 162 5.21 16.72 15.04
C GLN A 162 3.82 17.18 15.49
N LEU A 163 2.76 16.52 15.05
CA LEU A 163 1.38 16.83 15.46
C LEU A 163 1.22 16.76 16.99
N GLN A 164 1.83 15.81 17.68
CA GLN A 164 1.77 15.69 19.13
C GLN A 164 2.47 16.84 19.87
N GLN A 165 3.41 17.52 19.22
CA GLN A 165 4.08 18.70 19.78
C GLN A 165 3.26 19.99 19.63
N LEU A 166 2.22 19.96 18.81
CA LEU A 166 1.34 21.09 18.55
C LEU A 166 0.15 21.09 19.50
N GLN A 167 -0.27 22.30 19.88
CA GLN A 167 -1.55 22.51 20.55
C GLN A 167 -2.64 22.67 19.48
N LEU A 168 -3.35 21.58 19.17
CA LEU A 168 -4.36 21.55 18.11
C LEU A 168 -5.74 22.00 18.58
N ASP A 169 -5.93 22.24 19.86
CA ASP A 169 -7.20 22.73 20.41
C ASP A 169 -7.71 23.96 19.67
N ASN A 170 -8.92 23.88 19.14
CA ASN A 170 -9.56 24.92 18.33
C ASN A 170 -8.87 25.25 16.99
N LYS A 171 -7.92 24.46 16.54
CA LYS A 171 -7.24 24.64 15.26
C LYS A 171 -7.95 23.94 14.11
N SER A 172 -7.88 24.57 12.95
CA SER A 172 -8.28 23.96 11.68
C SER A 172 -7.08 23.27 11.02
N VAL A 173 -7.25 22.07 10.54
CA VAL A 173 -6.20 21.27 9.89
C VAL A 173 -6.61 20.96 8.47
N LEU A 174 -5.68 21.09 7.53
CA LEU A 174 -5.78 20.62 6.15
C LEU A 174 -4.81 19.45 5.95
N ASP A 175 -5.32 18.33 5.50
CA ASP A 175 -4.54 17.13 5.16
C ASP A 175 -4.64 16.90 3.66
N ILE A 176 -3.53 17.17 2.94
CA ILE A 176 -3.46 17.07 1.48
C ILE A 176 -2.87 15.70 1.13
N GLY A 177 -3.58 14.90 0.31
CA GLY A 177 -3.21 13.51 0.03
C GLY A 177 -3.40 12.63 1.25
N CYS A 178 -4.62 12.60 1.75
CA CYS A 178 -4.93 11.98 3.04
C CYS A 178 -4.74 10.45 3.07
N GLY A 179 -4.76 9.78 1.91
CA GLY A 179 -4.59 8.33 1.84
C GLY A 179 -5.55 7.57 2.74
N SER A 180 -5.02 6.80 3.67
CA SER A 180 -5.81 6.10 4.70
C SER A 180 -6.50 7.03 5.71
N GLY A 181 -6.15 8.32 5.73
CA GLY A 181 -6.64 9.29 6.70
C GLY A 181 -5.96 9.24 8.06
N ILE A 182 -4.87 8.52 8.21
CA ILE A 182 -4.19 8.37 9.50
C ILE A 182 -3.79 9.71 10.13
N LEU A 183 -3.28 10.67 9.32
CA LEU A 183 -2.88 12.00 9.79
C LEU A 183 -4.10 12.86 10.13
N SER A 184 -5.17 12.74 9.35
CA SER A 184 -6.47 13.35 9.63
C SER A 184 -7.06 12.86 10.95
N VAL A 185 -7.08 11.54 11.18
CA VAL A 185 -7.59 10.93 12.42
C VAL A 185 -6.71 11.31 13.61
N ALA A 186 -5.37 11.27 13.45
CA ALA A 186 -4.44 11.71 14.49
C ALA A 186 -4.68 13.18 14.88
N SER A 187 -4.82 14.07 13.89
CA SER A 187 -5.09 15.49 14.12
C SER A 187 -6.39 15.70 14.91
N SER A 188 -7.45 14.99 14.55
CA SER A 188 -8.72 15.07 15.27
C SER A 188 -8.60 14.58 16.71
N LYS A 189 -7.95 13.43 16.93
CA LYS A 189 -7.72 12.86 18.27
C LYS A 189 -6.83 13.74 19.15
N LEU A 190 -5.97 14.53 18.56
CA LEU A 190 -5.12 15.51 19.25
C LEU A 190 -5.82 16.86 19.49
N GLY A 191 -7.12 16.97 19.23
CA GLY A 191 -7.96 18.10 19.61
C GLY A 191 -8.25 19.10 18.49
N ALA A 192 -7.92 18.81 17.23
CA ALA A 192 -8.27 19.69 16.12
C ALA A 192 -9.78 19.95 16.09
N LYS A 193 -10.16 21.23 15.89
CA LYS A 193 -11.57 21.64 15.79
C LYS A 193 -12.26 21.07 14.57
N GLU A 194 -11.55 21.09 13.45
CA GLU A 194 -12.00 20.58 12.16
C GLU A 194 -10.80 20.10 11.35
N VAL A 195 -10.99 19.05 10.58
CA VAL A 195 -9.99 18.54 9.63
C VAL A 195 -10.65 18.50 8.26
N PHE A 196 -9.99 19.10 7.27
CA PHE A 196 -10.38 18.99 5.88
C PHE A 196 -9.30 18.19 5.16
N ALA A 197 -9.71 17.11 4.54
CA ALA A 197 -8.81 16.16 3.88
C ALA A 197 -9.10 16.12 2.39
N THR A 198 -8.07 16.04 1.57
CA THR A 198 -8.20 15.91 0.11
C THR A 198 -7.32 14.79 -0.40
N ASP A 199 -7.81 14.04 -1.38
CA ASP A 199 -7.01 13.07 -2.13
C ASP A 199 -7.50 13.01 -3.58
N ILE A 200 -6.60 12.71 -4.51
CA ILE A 200 -6.95 12.51 -5.92
C ILE A 200 -7.67 11.18 -6.14
N ASP A 201 -7.42 10.20 -5.27
CA ASP A 201 -8.01 8.87 -5.34
C ASP A 201 -9.31 8.82 -4.51
N PRO A 202 -10.47 8.56 -5.13
CA PRO A 202 -11.72 8.41 -4.40
C PRO A 202 -11.70 7.28 -3.37
N LEU A 203 -10.91 6.22 -3.57
CA LEU A 203 -10.74 5.13 -2.60
C LEU A 203 -10.01 5.61 -1.33
N ALA A 204 -9.06 6.53 -1.47
CA ALA A 204 -8.40 7.16 -0.33
C ALA A 204 -9.37 8.04 0.48
N VAL A 205 -10.24 8.78 -0.22
CA VAL A 205 -11.29 9.58 0.44
C VAL A 205 -12.25 8.68 1.23
N GLU A 206 -12.70 7.57 0.64
CA GLU A 206 -13.56 6.58 1.30
C GLU A 206 -12.84 5.99 2.53
N ALA A 207 -11.59 5.54 2.37
CA ALA A 207 -10.79 4.99 3.47
C ALA A 207 -10.60 5.99 4.63
N THR A 208 -10.39 7.27 4.32
CA THR A 208 -10.30 8.34 5.33
C THR A 208 -11.61 8.48 6.12
N LEU A 209 -12.75 8.44 5.45
CA LEU A 209 -14.06 8.53 6.10
C LEU A 209 -14.37 7.29 6.93
N ASP A 210 -14.08 6.11 6.44
CA ASP A 210 -14.24 4.84 7.16
C ASP A 210 -13.38 4.81 8.43
N ASN A 211 -12.13 5.24 8.34
CA ASN A 211 -11.24 5.33 9.50
C ASN A 211 -11.67 6.43 10.49
N ALA A 212 -12.28 7.51 10.02
CA ALA A 212 -12.90 8.51 10.90
C ALA A 212 -14.10 7.91 11.66
N GLU A 213 -14.98 7.17 10.98
CA GLU A 213 -16.12 6.48 11.60
C GLU A 213 -15.66 5.43 12.62
N LEU A 214 -14.66 4.61 12.26
CA LEU A 214 -14.04 3.61 13.12
C LEU A 214 -13.58 4.24 14.45
N ASN A 215 -13.01 5.43 14.38
CA ASN A 215 -12.54 6.19 15.55
C ASN A 215 -13.64 7.05 16.23
N LYS A 216 -14.89 6.99 15.75
CA LYS A 216 -16.04 7.77 16.23
C LYS A 216 -15.80 9.30 16.12
N ILE A 217 -15.13 9.71 15.04
CA ILE A 217 -14.78 11.09 14.73
C ILE A 217 -15.81 11.66 13.74
N SER A 218 -16.29 12.88 14.01
CA SER A 218 -17.29 13.55 13.17
C SER A 218 -16.84 14.91 12.62
N ASN A 219 -15.64 15.37 12.94
CA ASN A 219 -15.09 16.67 12.55
C ASN A 219 -14.11 16.57 11.37
N ILE A 220 -14.04 15.42 10.69
CA ILE A 220 -13.28 15.23 9.46
C ILE A 220 -14.22 15.32 8.26
N LYS A 221 -13.84 16.11 7.28
CA LYS A 221 -14.47 16.16 5.97
C LYS A 221 -13.44 15.82 4.92
N ALA A 222 -13.60 14.71 4.21
CA ALA A 222 -12.73 14.29 3.11
C ALA A 222 -13.44 14.46 1.77
N VAL A 223 -12.72 14.91 0.75
CA VAL A 223 -13.23 15.12 -0.60
C VAL A 223 -12.19 14.77 -1.66
N GLU A 224 -12.66 14.28 -2.80
CA GLU A 224 -11.82 14.09 -3.98
C GLU A 224 -11.35 15.43 -4.52
N GLY A 225 -10.04 15.57 -4.73
CA GLY A 225 -9.43 16.78 -5.27
C GLY A 225 -7.92 16.67 -5.42
N SER A 226 -7.38 17.40 -6.39
CA SER A 226 -5.94 17.47 -6.60
C SER A 226 -5.33 18.63 -5.83
N LEU A 227 -4.40 18.34 -4.92
CA LEU A 227 -3.70 19.34 -4.12
C LEU A 227 -4.69 20.34 -3.45
N LEU A 228 -4.71 21.60 -3.92
CA LEU A 228 -5.51 22.67 -3.36
C LEU A 228 -6.82 22.98 -4.12
N ASP A 229 -7.22 22.17 -5.10
CA ASP A 229 -8.38 22.43 -5.96
C ASP A 229 -9.70 22.64 -5.20
N LYS A 230 -9.85 21.98 -4.08
CA LYS A 230 -11.06 22.03 -3.24
C LYS A 230 -10.88 22.87 -1.99
N VAL A 231 -9.73 23.52 -1.86
CA VAL A 231 -9.40 24.34 -0.68
C VAL A 231 -9.87 25.78 -0.92
N ASP A 232 -10.86 26.23 -0.17
CA ASP A 232 -11.50 27.54 -0.32
C ASP A 232 -11.20 28.52 0.82
N LYS A 233 -10.47 28.07 1.84
CA LYS A 233 -10.06 28.88 3.00
C LYS A 233 -8.64 28.53 3.43
N LYS A 234 -8.15 29.30 4.40
CA LYS A 234 -6.87 29.03 5.04
C LYS A 234 -7.02 28.24 6.33
N TYR A 235 -6.00 27.49 6.66
CA TYR A 235 -5.95 26.62 7.82
C TYR A 235 -4.81 26.97 8.76
N ASP A 236 -4.97 26.60 10.04
CA ASP A 236 -3.94 26.79 11.06
C ASP A 236 -2.76 25.84 10.90
N VAL A 237 -3.02 24.60 10.44
CA VAL A 237 -2.02 23.57 10.17
C VAL A 237 -2.32 22.96 8.81
N VAL A 238 -1.29 22.82 7.99
CA VAL A 238 -1.35 22.11 6.70
C VAL A 238 -0.39 20.95 6.74
N ILE A 239 -0.85 19.78 6.38
CA ILE A 239 -0.09 18.53 6.33
C ILE A 239 -0.03 18.08 4.88
N ALA A 240 1.17 17.65 4.42
CA ALA A 240 1.35 17.09 3.09
C ALA A 240 2.50 16.07 3.10
N ASN A 241 2.17 14.81 3.26
CA ASN A 241 3.14 13.72 3.28
C ASN A 241 3.27 13.09 1.87
N PHE A 242 4.05 13.75 1.01
CA PHE A 242 4.25 13.37 -0.38
C PHE A 242 5.71 13.14 -0.75
N LEU A 243 5.91 12.59 -1.94
CA LEU A 243 7.20 12.61 -2.62
C LEU A 243 7.61 14.04 -2.99
N LEU A 244 8.91 14.30 -3.01
CA LEU A 244 9.48 15.64 -3.21
C LEU A 244 8.97 16.34 -4.49
N ASN A 245 8.82 15.60 -5.59
CA ASN A 245 8.32 16.14 -6.86
C ASN A 245 6.88 16.69 -6.77
N VAL A 246 6.06 16.17 -5.89
CA VAL A 246 4.69 16.66 -5.65
C VAL A 246 4.72 17.88 -4.74
N LEU A 247 5.60 17.88 -3.72
CA LEU A 247 5.82 19.04 -2.85
C LEU A 247 6.31 20.25 -3.63
N ASP A 248 7.19 20.07 -4.62
CA ASP A 248 7.69 21.16 -5.47
C ASP A 248 6.54 21.85 -6.27
N ILE A 249 5.48 21.12 -6.59
CA ILE A 249 4.27 21.67 -7.22
C ILE A 249 3.39 22.39 -6.21
N LEU A 250 3.26 21.86 -5.00
CA LEU A 250 2.39 22.39 -3.95
C LEU A 250 2.94 23.69 -3.31
N ILE A 251 4.24 23.75 -3.01
CA ILE A 251 4.86 24.80 -2.22
C ILE A 251 4.57 26.23 -2.73
N PRO A 252 4.60 26.51 -4.06
CA PRO A 252 4.28 27.83 -4.59
C PRO A 252 2.86 28.31 -4.27
N ASP A 253 1.93 27.39 -4.15
CA ASP A 253 0.51 27.67 -3.90
C ASP A 253 0.10 27.57 -2.43
N LEU A 254 0.97 27.04 -1.58
CA LEU A 254 0.74 26.84 -0.15
C LEU A 254 0.26 28.12 0.58
N PRO A 255 0.75 29.34 0.27
CA PRO A 255 0.25 30.57 0.90
C PRO A 255 -1.25 30.84 0.70
N LYS A 256 -1.90 30.16 -0.25
CA LYS A 256 -3.36 30.24 -0.46
C LYS A 256 -4.15 29.44 0.59
N ALA A 257 -3.52 28.40 1.14
CA ALA A 257 -4.16 27.42 2.03
C ALA A 257 -3.74 27.56 3.50
N ILE A 258 -2.66 28.29 3.79
CA ILE A 258 -2.13 28.45 5.14
C ILE A 258 -2.19 29.90 5.61
N GLU A 259 -2.54 30.12 6.88
CA GLU A 259 -2.47 31.44 7.49
C GLU A 259 -1.02 31.84 7.75
N ASN A 260 -0.75 33.17 7.84
CA ASN A 260 0.57 33.66 8.19
C ASN A 260 0.97 33.17 9.60
N ASP A 261 2.24 32.83 9.78
CA ASP A 261 2.81 32.34 11.04
C ASP A 261 2.17 31.01 11.53
N ARG A 262 1.66 30.20 10.59
CA ARG A 262 1.10 28.87 10.86
C ARG A 262 2.02 27.76 10.39
N ILE A 263 1.63 26.52 10.64
CA ILE A 263 2.53 25.36 10.56
C ILE A 263 2.22 24.56 9.30
N PHE A 264 3.28 24.22 8.57
CA PHE A 264 3.29 23.25 7.49
C PHE A 264 4.17 22.04 7.90
N ILE A 265 3.62 20.84 7.74
CA ILE A 265 4.28 19.55 8.06
C ILE A 265 4.38 18.71 6.83
#